data_df9c2c53b474d555bfd6a4f2b0dc8b29
#
_entry.id   df9c2c53b474d555bfd6a4f2b0dc8b29
#
_cell.length_a   1.000
_cell.length_b   1.000
_cell.length_c   1.000
_cell.angle_alpha   90.00
_cell.angle_beta   90.00
_cell.angle_gamma   90.00
#
_symmetry.space_group_name_H-M   'P 1'
#
loop_
_entity.id
_entity.type
_entity.pdbx_description
1 polymer ?
#
loop_
_entity_poly.entity_id
_entity_poly.type
_entity_poly.pdbx_seq_one_letter_code
_entity_poly.pdbx_strand_id
1 'polypeptide(L)'
;MKGGRTAKTHYTVHCAPDWTPSSRIPVSEEIIARYKDDLTRDEDLDLFKLAKRGEAAARFVGDDACDFVVPCFYKEKAGEVAHFGFGQYYRIPYIYTIGDGGHLPRAMKEASAVVDYADAIFGRKELWGSRLVFEDAVLKESKGVEAAHYSKTLGEPKPTSYQLYLEQEGEKADRDWGSENAPIRGYKLYWHQAANFPWRKDEAEFKDNVDRKIRPLKAGNVFKGRIRFKNLSEVELGALLKVFSLSAEDRELCFKIGQGKGIGLGSIRIDAKLVLVDEMHGYEELFAADGGWNKAEREASMDEYLKAFDDIIAQLGKTERARYDLSQQALLDLLDWKAVEQKDWAARTRQMTLGSDKNPDEAFDKEVKQFRNRWVLPTAHEVYSEGKGK
;
A
#
# COMPACT_ATOMS: atom_id res chain seq x y z
N MET A 1 -28.39 -6.43 -26.04
CA MET A 1 -27.37 -6.54 -27.09
C MET A 1 -26.02 -6.74 -26.42
N LYS A 2 -25.39 -7.88 -26.57
CA LYS A 2 -24.05 -8.14 -26.08
C LYS A 2 -23.07 -7.34 -26.94
N GLY A 3 -22.45 -6.30 -26.37
CA GLY A 3 -21.38 -5.57 -27.04
C GLY A 3 -20.22 -6.52 -27.30
N GLY A 4 -19.97 -6.80 -28.59
CA GLY A 4 -18.85 -7.63 -28.98
C GLY A 4 -17.52 -6.96 -28.56
N ARG A 5 -16.81 -7.55 -27.64
CA ARG A 5 -15.39 -7.29 -27.50
C ARG A 5 -14.73 -7.68 -28.80
N THR A 6 -14.15 -6.72 -29.51
CA THR A 6 -13.19 -7.02 -30.56
C THR A 6 -12.02 -7.74 -29.89
N ALA A 7 -12.02 -9.06 -29.98
CA ALA A 7 -10.90 -9.84 -29.53
C ALA A 7 -9.68 -9.40 -30.37
N LYS A 8 -8.72 -8.77 -29.72
CA LYS A 8 -7.39 -8.57 -30.31
C LYS A 8 -6.74 -9.94 -30.38
N THR A 9 -6.82 -10.56 -31.54
CA THR A 9 -6.18 -11.86 -31.78
C THR A 9 -4.73 -11.58 -32.15
N HIS A 10 -3.82 -11.99 -31.31
CA HIS A 10 -2.39 -11.98 -31.61
C HIS A 10 -2.00 -13.38 -32.03
N TYR A 11 -1.44 -13.49 -33.24
CA TYR A 11 -0.89 -14.75 -33.73
C TYR A 11 0.63 -14.69 -33.59
N THR A 12 1.20 -15.74 -33.03
CA THR A 12 2.65 -15.94 -33.01
C THR A 12 2.97 -17.05 -33.98
N VAL A 13 3.80 -16.75 -34.97
CA VAL A 13 4.31 -17.75 -35.90
C VAL A 13 5.60 -18.29 -35.31
N HIS A 14 5.63 -19.59 -35.10
CA HIS A 14 6.85 -20.32 -34.66
C HIS A 14 7.55 -20.93 -35.85
N CYS A 15 8.87 -20.85 -35.84
CA CYS A 15 9.67 -21.63 -36.78
C CYS A 15 9.51 -23.13 -36.47
N ALA A 16 9.71 -23.98 -37.47
CA ALA A 16 9.77 -25.42 -37.25
C ALA A 16 10.87 -25.70 -36.21
N PRO A 17 10.61 -26.58 -35.23
CA PRO A 17 11.63 -26.91 -34.24
C PRO A 17 12.82 -27.60 -34.87
N ASP A 18 14.02 -27.24 -34.43
CA ASP A 18 15.22 -28.00 -34.70
C ASP A 18 15.39 -29.06 -33.60
N TRP A 19 15.22 -30.32 -33.97
CA TRP A 19 15.25 -31.45 -33.04
C TRP A 19 16.65 -32.05 -32.88
N THR A 20 17.68 -31.42 -33.43
CA THR A 20 19.06 -31.90 -33.20
C THR A 20 19.44 -31.82 -31.74
N PRO A 21 20.16 -32.81 -31.20
CA PRO A 21 20.58 -32.75 -29.78
C PRO A 21 21.37 -31.49 -29.41
N SER A 22 22.11 -30.93 -30.37
CA SER A 22 22.90 -29.71 -30.17
C SER A 22 22.07 -28.44 -30.04
N SER A 23 20.81 -28.45 -30.47
CA SER A 23 19.89 -27.32 -30.34
C SER A 23 19.09 -27.34 -29.05
N ARG A 24 19.22 -28.36 -28.21
CA ARG A 24 18.51 -28.51 -26.94
C ARG A 24 19.15 -27.66 -25.84
N ILE A 25 18.38 -26.79 -25.24
CA ILE A 25 18.81 -25.99 -24.08
C ILE A 25 18.13 -26.57 -22.84
N PRO A 26 18.86 -27.09 -21.86
CA PRO A 26 18.26 -27.66 -20.66
C PRO A 26 17.62 -26.59 -19.79
N VAL A 27 16.53 -26.96 -19.12
CA VAL A 27 15.87 -26.14 -18.11
C VAL A 27 16.12 -26.80 -16.76
N SER A 28 16.73 -26.07 -15.82
CA SER A 28 17.03 -26.60 -14.50
C SER A 28 15.75 -26.87 -13.69
N GLU A 29 15.81 -27.83 -12.76
CA GLU A 29 14.71 -28.13 -11.86
C GLU A 29 14.30 -26.91 -11.01
N GLU A 30 15.26 -26.06 -10.65
CA GLU A 30 15.03 -24.83 -9.92
C GLU A 30 14.15 -23.86 -10.73
N ILE A 31 14.42 -23.66 -11.99
CA ILE A 31 13.62 -22.81 -12.88
C ILE A 31 12.21 -23.39 -13.08
N ILE A 32 12.11 -24.72 -13.18
CA ILE A 32 10.82 -25.41 -13.25
C ILE A 32 10.02 -25.23 -11.95
N ALA A 33 10.65 -25.38 -10.80
CA ALA A 33 10.03 -25.18 -9.50
C ALA A 33 9.51 -23.74 -9.36
N ARG A 34 10.33 -22.74 -9.65
CA ARG A 34 9.93 -21.33 -9.66
C ARG A 34 8.75 -21.05 -10.60
N TYR A 35 8.72 -21.69 -11.77
CA TYR A 35 7.59 -21.56 -12.67
C TYR A 35 6.30 -22.13 -12.04
N LYS A 36 6.39 -23.27 -11.34
CA LYS A 36 5.26 -23.93 -10.70
C LYS A 36 4.76 -23.22 -9.43
N ASP A 37 5.62 -22.46 -8.75
CA ASP A 37 5.29 -21.73 -7.53
C ASP A 37 4.36 -20.52 -7.77
N ASP A 38 4.21 -20.07 -9.01
CA ASP A 38 3.24 -19.03 -9.36
C ASP A 38 1.80 -19.60 -9.37
N LEU A 39 1.18 -19.61 -8.19
CA LEU A 39 -0.19 -20.09 -8.00
C LEU A 39 -1.26 -19.15 -8.57
N THR A 40 -0.86 -17.95 -8.99
CA THR A 40 -1.79 -16.94 -9.54
C THR A 40 -1.92 -17.03 -11.06
N ARG A 41 -1.18 -17.93 -11.69
CA ARG A 41 -1.22 -18.12 -13.14
C ARG A 41 -2.55 -18.70 -13.55
N ASP A 42 -3.15 -18.10 -14.59
CA ASP A 42 -4.33 -18.66 -15.24
C ASP A 42 -4.03 -20.05 -15.80
N GLU A 43 -4.96 -20.99 -15.60
CA GLU A 43 -4.81 -22.38 -16.06
C GLU A 43 -4.59 -22.49 -17.56
N ASP A 44 -5.18 -21.59 -18.34
CA ASP A 44 -5.03 -21.54 -19.80
C ASP A 44 -3.68 -20.96 -20.25
N LEU A 45 -2.88 -20.46 -19.31
CA LEU A 45 -1.53 -19.94 -19.55
C LEU A 45 -0.44 -20.82 -18.88
N ASP A 46 -0.84 -21.89 -18.23
CA ASP A 46 0.08 -22.81 -17.55
C ASP A 46 0.56 -23.90 -18.51
N LEU A 47 1.85 -23.83 -18.88
CA LEU A 47 2.47 -24.76 -19.82
C LEU A 47 2.34 -26.22 -19.40
N PHE A 48 2.45 -26.52 -18.10
CA PHE A 48 2.34 -27.91 -17.60
C PHE A 48 0.90 -28.41 -17.60
N LYS A 49 -0.07 -27.52 -17.34
CA LYS A 49 -1.49 -27.87 -17.45
C LYS A 49 -1.93 -28.04 -18.87
N LEU A 50 -1.45 -27.17 -19.78
CA LEU A 50 -1.69 -27.30 -21.22
C LEU A 50 -1.11 -28.62 -21.77
N ALA A 51 0.10 -29.00 -21.37
CA ALA A 51 0.68 -30.28 -21.75
C ALA A 51 -0.16 -31.48 -21.30
N LYS A 52 -0.69 -31.44 -20.07
CA LYS A 52 -1.56 -32.52 -19.53
C LYS A 52 -2.91 -32.61 -20.23
N ARG A 53 -3.48 -31.48 -20.70
CA ARG A 53 -4.76 -31.45 -21.40
C ARG A 53 -4.66 -31.98 -22.84
N GLY A 54 -3.44 -32.14 -23.37
CA GLY A 54 -3.24 -32.51 -24.74
C GLY A 54 -3.63 -31.42 -25.76
N GLU A 55 -3.93 -30.22 -25.28
CA GLU A 55 -4.38 -29.09 -26.10
C GLU A 55 -3.21 -28.46 -26.90
N ALA A 56 -2.00 -28.71 -26.46
CA ALA A 56 -0.78 -28.28 -27.16
C ALA A 56 -0.33 -29.36 -28.13
N ALA A 57 -1.17 -29.70 -29.09
CA ALA A 57 -0.93 -30.81 -29.95
C ALA A 57 -0.01 -30.47 -31.13
N ALA A 58 1.23 -30.69 -30.97
CA ALA A 58 2.02 -31.25 -32.09
C ALA A 58 2.70 -32.51 -31.54
N ARG A 59 2.22 -33.67 -31.94
CA ARG A 59 2.96 -34.89 -31.82
C ARG A 59 4.22 -34.74 -32.69
N PHE A 60 5.35 -34.57 -32.06
CA PHE A 60 6.62 -34.62 -32.74
C PHE A 60 7.18 -36.02 -32.54
N VAL A 61 7.36 -36.69 -33.63
CA VAL A 61 8.00 -38.01 -33.67
C VAL A 61 9.49 -37.75 -33.91
N GLY A 62 10.26 -37.76 -32.83
CA GLY A 62 11.71 -37.90 -32.86
C GLY A 62 12.08 -39.16 -32.12
N ASP A 63 13.38 -39.60 -32.16
CA ASP A 63 13.85 -40.82 -31.53
C ASP A 63 13.70 -40.87 -30.00
N ASP A 64 13.37 -39.72 -29.36
CA ASP A 64 12.99 -39.64 -27.95
C ASP A 64 11.48 -39.40 -27.85
N ALA A 65 10.76 -40.34 -27.27
CA ALA A 65 9.34 -40.28 -27.05
C ALA A 65 8.99 -39.12 -26.09
N CYS A 66 8.67 -37.97 -26.66
CA CYS A 66 8.02 -36.85 -25.92
C CYS A 66 6.52 -36.97 -26.10
N ASP A 67 5.78 -37.18 -25.02
CA ASP A 67 4.33 -37.28 -25.06
C ASP A 67 3.65 -35.98 -25.50
N PHE A 68 4.25 -34.81 -25.14
CA PHE A 68 3.71 -33.50 -25.47
C PHE A 68 4.78 -32.43 -25.66
N VAL A 69 4.56 -31.53 -26.61
CA VAL A 69 5.38 -30.33 -26.85
C VAL A 69 4.51 -29.09 -26.76
N VAL A 70 4.89 -28.16 -25.90
CA VAL A 70 4.18 -26.88 -25.73
C VAL A 70 5.11 -25.75 -26.18
N PRO A 71 4.73 -24.93 -27.16
CA PRO A 71 5.49 -23.74 -27.52
C PRO A 71 5.58 -22.78 -26.35
N CYS A 72 6.78 -22.29 -26.05
CA CYS A 72 6.97 -21.28 -25.02
C CYS A 72 7.99 -20.22 -25.46
N PHE A 73 7.93 -19.08 -24.84
CA PHE A 73 8.97 -18.06 -24.94
C PHE A 73 9.95 -18.25 -23.79
N TYR A 74 11.22 -18.04 -24.05
CA TYR A 74 12.24 -18.16 -23.00
C TYR A 74 13.27 -17.04 -23.11
N LYS A 75 13.95 -16.80 -22.01
CA LYS A 75 15.12 -15.93 -21.92
C LYS A 75 16.33 -16.77 -21.56
N GLU A 76 17.35 -16.69 -22.39
CA GLU A 76 18.62 -17.35 -22.16
C GLU A 76 19.58 -16.43 -21.39
N LYS A 77 20.37 -17.02 -20.52
CA LYS A 77 21.50 -16.39 -19.85
C LYS A 77 22.63 -17.41 -19.73
N ALA A 78 23.82 -17.10 -20.29
CA ALA A 78 24.99 -17.95 -20.23
C ALA A 78 24.79 -19.38 -20.79
N GLY A 79 23.96 -19.54 -21.82
CA GLY A 79 23.72 -20.85 -22.47
C GLY A 79 22.65 -21.71 -21.79
N GLU A 80 21.97 -21.19 -20.77
CA GLU A 80 20.90 -21.88 -20.05
C GLU A 80 19.60 -21.06 -20.09
N VAL A 81 18.47 -21.75 -19.99
CA VAL A 81 17.18 -21.09 -19.86
C VAL A 81 17.05 -20.45 -18.46
N ALA A 82 17.08 -19.13 -18.40
CA ALA A 82 16.90 -18.41 -17.15
C ALA A 82 15.42 -18.25 -16.76
N HIS A 83 14.54 -18.07 -17.74
CA HIS A 83 13.09 -17.90 -17.55
C HIS A 83 12.36 -18.39 -18.77
N PHE A 84 11.15 -18.89 -18.59
CA PHE A 84 10.26 -19.26 -19.69
C PHE A 84 8.79 -19.01 -19.33
N GLY A 85 7.92 -18.94 -20.34
CA GLY A 85 6.50 -18.74 -20.11
C GLY A 85 5.67 -18.80 -21.37
N PHE A 86 4.35 -18.79 -21.21
CA PHE A 86 3.39 -18.78 -22.29
C PHE A 86 3.24 -17.35 -22.83
N GLY A 87 3.52 -17.17 -24.12
CA GLY A 87 3.42 -15.86 -24.79
C GLY A 87 4.61 -14.93 -24.50
N GLN A 88 4.76 -13.91 -25.32
CA GLN A 88 5.91 -12.97 -25.30
C GLN A 88 5.97 -12.05 -24.08
N TYR A 89 4.86 -11.92 -23.34
CA TYR A 89 4.74 -11.06 -22.15
C TYR A 89 4.56 -11.88 -20.87
N TYR A 90 5.18 -13.04 -20.79
CA TYR A 90 5.12 -13.84 -19.58
C TYR A 90 5.79 -13.13 -18.41
N ARG A 91 5.29 -13.39 -17.20
CA ARG A 91 5.87 -12.83 -15.97
C ARG A 91 7.15 -13.58 -15.62
N ILE A 92 8.18 -12.82 -15.29
CA ILE A 92 9.43 -13.35 -14.75
C ILE A 92 9.33 -13.33 -13.23
N PRO A 93 9.38 -14.48 -12.54
CA PRO A 93 9.40 -14.50 -11.08
C PRO A 93 10.72 -13.91 -10.58
N TYR A 94 10.66 -13.21 -9.46
CA TYR A 94 11.86 -12.78 -8.76
C TYR A 94 12.51 -13.96 -8.03
N ILE A 95 13.78 -13.80 -7.67
CA ILE A 95 14.58 -14.86 -6.99
C ILE A 95 14.04 -15.11 -5.59
N TYR A 96 13.62 -14.07 -4.91
CA TYR A 96 13.12 -14.14 -3.55
C TYR A 96 11.63 -13.87 -3.46
N THR A 97 10.97 -14.52 -2.50
CA THR A 97 9.68 -14.06 -2.02
C THR A 97 9.86 -12.78 -1.17
N ILE A 98 8.79 -12.06 -0.94
CA ILE A 98 8.83 -10.86 -0.07
C ILE A 98 9.36 -11.22 1.33
N GLY A 99 9.04 -12.43 1.83
CA GLY A 99 9.50 -12.91 3.12
C GLY A 99 11.01 -13.25 3.16
N ASP A 100 11.57 -13.76 2.05
CA ASP A 100 12.92 -14.33 2.02
C ASP A 100 14.00 -13.32 1.66
N GLY A 101 13.67 -12.33 0.83
CA GLY A 101 14.63 -11.37 0.26
C GLY A 101 15.15 -10.28 1.20
N GLY A 102 14.87 -10.34 2.50
CA GLY A 102 15.25 -9.26 3.42
C GLY A 102 14.36 -8.01 3.29
N HIS A 103 13.27 -8.09 2.55
CA HIS A 103 12.35 -6.97 2.34
C HIS A 103 11.50 -6.63 3.56
N LEU A 104 11.22 -7.63 4.41
CA LEU A 104 10.46 -7.43 5.65
C LEU A 104 11.40 -7.23 6.85
N PRO A 105 11.02 -6.39 7.81
CA PRO A 105 11.70 -6.32 9.09
C PRO A 105 11.77 -7.70 9.76
N ARG A 106 12.84 -7.94 10.52
CA ARG A 106 13.05 -9.23 11.22
C ARG A 106 11.85 -9.61 12.11
N ALA A 107 11.28 -8.65 12.82
CA ALA A 107 10.11 -8.85 13.66
C ALA A 107 8.89 -9.37 12.89
N MET A 108 8.74 -9.00 11.62
CA MET A 108 7.68 -9.53 10.76
C MET A 108 7.97 -10.93 10.20
N LYS A 109 9.25 -11.27 10.02
CA LYS A 109 9.66 -12.62 9.62
C LYS A 109 9.46 -13.64 10.74
N GLU A 110 9.73 -13.22 11.96
CA GLU A 110 9.56 -14.01 13.19
C GLU A 110 8.18 -13.80 13.83
N ALA A 111 7.19 -13.42 13.03
CA ALA A 111 5.86 -13.00 13.48
C ALA A 111 5.12 -14.03 14.39
N SER A 112 5.49 -15.30 14.34
CA SER A 112 4.94 -16.29 15.25
C SER A 112 5.45 -16.16 16.70
N ALA A 113 6.60 -15.52 16.89
CA ALA A 113 7.28 -15.40 18.20
C ALA A 113 7.20 -13.99 18.81
N VAL A 114 6.87 -12.97 18.00
CA VAL A 114 6.86 -11.57 18.41
C VAL A 114 5.47 -10.99 18.32
N VAL A 115 5.02 -10.35 19.39
CA VAL A 115 3.77 -9.58 19.46
C VAL A 115 4.15 -8.13 19.56
N ASP A 116 3.78 -7.34 18.56
CA ASP A 116 3.91 -5.89 18.60
C ASP A 116 2.68 -5.21 19.23
N TYR A 117 2.74 -3.89 19.45
CA TYR A 117 1.63 -3.15 20.04
C TYR A 117 0.37 -3.16 19.16
N ALA A 118 0.52 -3.20 17.84
CA ALA A 118 -0.63 -3.28 16.95
C ALA A 118 -1.33 -4.64 17.10
N ASP A 119 -0.59 -5.73 17.09
CA ASP A 119 -1.13 -7.07 17.36
C ASP A 119 -1.75 -7.16 18.77
N ALA A 120 -1.09 -6.61 19.77
CA ALA A 120 -1.58 -6.62 21.13
C ALA A 120 -2.93 -5.88 21.28
N ILE A 121 -3.09 -4.75 20.63
CA ILE A 121 -4.27 -3.88 20.73
C ILE A 121 -5.39 -4.34 19.77
N PHE A 122 -5.06 -4.56 18.49
CA PHE A 122 -6.03 -4.88 17.43
C PHE A 122 -6.34 -6.37 17.30
N GLY A 123 -5.56 -7.22 17.94
CA GLY A 123 -5.68 -8.67 17.83
C GLY A 123 -4.85 -9.25 16.69
N ARG A 124 -4.60 -10.55 16.77
CA ARG A 124 -3.91 -11.33 15.75
C ARG A 124 -4.73 -12.57 15.42
N LYS A 125 -4.96 -12.80 14.13
CA LYS A 125 -5.68 -13.97 13.65
C LYS A 125 -5.12 -15.26 14.30
N GLU A 126 -6.00 -16.12 14.76
CA GLU A 126 -5.72 -17.41 15.42
C GLU A 126 -5.13 -17.32 16.83
N LEU A 127 -4.83 -16.11 17.35
CA LEU A 127 -4.33 -15.94 18.71
C LEU A 127 -5.38 -15.29 19.64
N TRP A 128 -5.79 -14.05 19.34
CA TRP A 128 -6.81 -13.34 20.13
C TRP A 128 -7.51 -12.27 19.30
N GLY A 129 -8.73 -11.91 19.73
CA GLY A 129 -9.54 -10.87 19.13
C GLY A 129 -9.08 -9.47 19.48
N SER A 130 -9.60 -8.47 18.75
CA SER A 130 -9.35 -7.07 19.04
C SER A 130 -9.84 -6.67 20.43
N ARG A 131 -9.05 -5.89 21.13
CA ARG A 131 -9.43 -5.22 22.38
C ARG A 131 -10.03 -3.84 22.15
N LEU A 132 -10.21 -3.46 20.88
CA LEU A 132 -10.87 -2.23 20.46
C LEU A 132 -12.16 -2.53 19.71
N VAL A 133 -13.14 -1.67 19.89
CA VAL A 133 -14.37 -1.64 19.10
C VAL A 133 -14.56 -0.22 18.58
N PHE A 134 -14.62 -0.08 17.27
CA PHE A 134 -14.90 1.19 16.59
C PHE A 134 -16.40 1.28 16.34
N GLU A 135 -17.03 2.31 16.90
CA GLU A 135 -18.43 2.63 16.60
C GLU A 135 -18.52 3.55 15.39
N ASP A 136 -19.67 3.53 14.73
CA ASP A 136 -19.95 4.47 13.65
C ASP A 136 -19.91 5.91 14.14
N ALA A 137 -19.29 6.77 13.35
CA ALA A 137 -19.29 8.20 13.63
C ALA A 137 -20.57 8.86 13.09
N VAL A 138 -21.36 9.41 13.98
CA VAL A 138 -22.66 10.04 13.67
C VAL A 138 -22.46 11.51 13.34
N LEU A 139 -23.07 11.96 12.26
CA LEU A 139 -23.08 13.37 11.84
C LEU A 139 -23.76 14.24 12.93
N LYS A 140 -23.05 15.24 13.43
CA LYS A 140 -23.53 16.21 14.41
C LYS A 140 -23.86 17.55 13.79
N GLU A 141 -22.98 18.03 12.92
CA GLU A 141 -23.19 19.27 12.18
C GLU A 141 -23.00 19.01 10.71
N SER A 142 -23.98 19.41 9.91
CA SER A 142 -23.96 19.22 8.46
C SER A 142 -23.71 20.53 7.72
N LYS A 143 -22.73 20.49 6.82
CA LYS A 143 -22.54 21.50 5.77
C LYS A 143 -22.98 20.95 4.40
N GLY A 144 -23.53 19.73 4.40
CA GLY A 144 -24.02 19.06 3.21
C GLY A 144 -22.93 18.34 2.41
N VAL A 145 -23.30 18.01 1.19
CA VAL A 145 -22.45 17.32 0.22
C VAL A 145 -22.23 18.18 -1.01
N GLU A 146 -21.16 17.92 -1.75
CA GLU A 146 -20.95 18.54 -3.05
C GLU A 146 -21.81 17.89 -4.15
N ALA A 147 -21.88 18.53 -5.30
CA ALA A 147 -22.42 17.90 -6.49
C ALA A 147 -21.60 16.65 -6.86
N ALA A 148 -22.24 15.72 -7.56
CA ALA A 148 -21.55 14.52 -8.01
C ALA A 148 -20.63 14.85 -9.20
N HIS A 149 -19.37 14.45 -9.10
CA HIS A 149 -18.36 14.62 -10.15
C HIS A 149 -17.61 13.32 -10.39
N TYR A 150 -17.08 13.16 -11.60
CA TYR A 150 -16.14 12.10 -11.85
C TYR A 150 -14.79 12.42 -11.23
N SER A 151 -14.22 11.45 -10.53
CA SER A 151 -12.88 11.57 -9.96
C SER A 151 -11.81 11.25 -11.01
N LYS A 152 -10.61 11.79 -10.84
CA LYS A 152 -9.43 11.26 -11.54
C LYS A 152 -9.31 9.77 -11.29
N THR A 153 -8.82 9.04 -12.27
CA THR A 153 -8.64 7.59 -12.20
C THR A 153 -7.68 7.23 -11.06
N LEU A 154 -8.14 6.34 -10.18
CA LEU A 154 -7.30 5.74 -9.15
C LEU A 154 -6.88 4.36 -9.63
N GLY A 155 -5.60 4.20 -9.92
CA GLY A 155 -5.03 2.93 -10.37
C GLY A 155 -4.88 1.92 -9.25
N GLU A 156 -4.76 0.66 -9.64
CA GLU A 156 -4.39 -0.42 -8.74
C GLU A 156 -2.92 -0.32 -8.30
N PRO A 157 -2.56 -0.91 -7.15
CA PRO A 157 -1.16 -1.11 -6.80
C PRO A 157 -0.41 -1.85 -7.91
N LYS A 158 0.80 -1.42 -8.20
CA LYS A 158 1.67 -2.02 -9.22
C LYS A 158 2.97 -2.51 -8.57
N PRO A 159 2.98 -3.69 -7.94
CA PRO A 159 4.16 -4.21 -7.24
C PRO A 159 5.41 -4.31 -8.11
N THR A 160 5.23 -4.52 -9.43
CA THR A 160 6.33 -4.52 -10.39
C THR A 160 7.03 -3.17 -10.54
N SER A 161 6.41 -2.11 -10.06
CA SER A 161 7.06 -0.81 -9.91
C SER A 161 7.80 -0.72 -8.57
N TYR A 162 8.75 -1.61 -8.37
CA TYR A 162 9.46 -1.87 -7.12
C TYR A 162 10.07 -0.61 -6.48
N GLN A 163 10.48 0.38 -7.29
CA GLN A 163 11.02 1.65 -6.81
C GLN A 163 10.04 2.48 -5.97
N LEU A 164 8.75 2.14 -6.03
CA LEU A 164 7.71 2.78 -5.22
C LEU A 164 7.53 2.09 -3.86
N TYR A 165 8.08 0.90 -3.70
CA TYR A 165 7.86 0.05 -2.53
C TYR A 165 9.14 -0.25 -1.75
N LEU A 166 10.28 -0.34 -2.44
CA LEU A 166 11.56 -0.67 -1.83
C LEU A 166 12.42 0.58 -1.62
N GLU A 167 13.19 0.57 -0.55
CA GLU A 167 14.23 1.58 -0.33
C GLU A 167 15.29 1.45 -1.42
N GLN A 168 15.67 2.59 -1.98
CA GLN A 168 16.68 2.70 -3.03
C GLN A 168 17.87 3.49 -2.50
N GLU A 169 19.07 3.20 -3.00
CA GLU A 169 20.26 4.00 -2.73
C GLU A 169 20.52 4.93 -3.91
N GLY A 170 20.54 6.23 -3.62
CA GLY A 170 20.75 7.27 -4.63
C GLY A 170 19.57 7.51 -5.57
N GLU A 171 19.84 8.09 -6.74
CA GLU A 171 18.80 8.54 -7.68
C GLU A 171 18.29 7.42 -8.62
N LYS A 172 18.97 6.28 -8.66
CA LYS A 172 18.62 5.16 -9.54
C LYS A 172 17.90 4.06 -8.77
N ALA A 173 16.89 3.51 -9.41
CA ALA A 173 16.17 2.36 -8.88
C ALA A 173 16.90 1.06 -9.21
N ASP A 174 17.95 0.76 -8.47
CA ASP A 174 18.80 -0.40 -8.69
C ASP A 174 18.34 -1.65 -7.92
N ARG A 175 17.55 -1.46 -6.86
CA ARG A 175 17.03 -2.55 -6.04
C ARG A 175 15.64 -2.95 -6.47
N ASP A 176 15.46 -4.21 -6.77
CA ASP A 176 14.18 -4.84 -7.09
C ASP A 176 13.84 -5.97 -6.09
N TRP A 177 12.75 -6.69 -6.30
CA TRP A 177 12.34 -7.80 -5.44
C TRP A 177 13.28 -9.01 -5.49
N GLY A 178 14.20 -9.05 -6.42
CA GLY A 178 15.28 -10.04 -6.50
C GLY A 178 16.57 -9.60 -5.80
N SER A 179 16.60 -8.39 -5.25
CA SER A 179 17.79 -7.86 -4.57
C SER A 179 17.78 -8.25 -3.09
N GLU A 180 18.91 -8.68 -2.58
CA GLU A 180 19.09 -8.87 -1.15
C GLU A 180 19.11 -7.53 -0.40
N ASN A 181 18.59 -7.53 0.82
CA ASN A 181 18.62 -6.36 1.71
C ASN A 181 18.00 -5.09 1.11
N ALA A 182 16.91 -5.26 0.37
CA ALA A 182 16.09 -4.18 -0.15
C ALA A 182 14.80 -4.06 0.71
N PRO A 183 14.81 -3.36 1.84
CA PRO A 183 13.66 -3.29 2.74
C PRO A 183 12.51 -2.50 2.12
N ILE A 184 11.30 -2.84 2.53
CA ILE A 184 10.10 -2.07 2.19
C ILE A 184 10.18 -0.70 2.87
N ARG A 185 9.87 0.35 2.13
CA ARG A 185 9.95 1.76 2.55
C ARG A 185 9.03 2.15 3.72
N GLY A 186 8.10 1.28 4.09
CA GLY A 186 7.12 1.55 5.13
C GLY A 186 5.69 1.60 4.59
N TYR A 187 4.83 2.36 5.24
CA TYR A 187 3.41 2.43 4.92
C TYR A 187 3.10 3.54 3.92
N LYS A 188 2.16 3.29 3.00
CA LYS A 188 1.65 4.29 2.07
C LYS A 188 0.69 5.22 2.81
N LEU A 189 1.05 6.48 2.92
CA LEU A 189 0.19 7.57 3.39
C LEU A 189 -0.05 8.57 2.25
N TYR A 190 -0.89 9.58 2.50
CA TYR A 190 -1.34 10.52 1.47
C TYR A 190 -1.19 11.95 1.97
N TRP A 191 -0.68 12.81 1.09
CA TRP A 191 -0.55 14.24 1.34
C TRP A 191 -1.88 14.94 1.47
N HIS A 192 -1.93 15.98 2.27
CA HIS A 192 -3.02 16.95 2.23
C HIS A 192 -2.94 17.78 0.95
N GLN A 193 -4.09 18.22 0.47
CA GLN A 193 -4.20 19.05 -0.71
C GLN A 193 -5.13 20.23 -0.43
N ALA A 194 -4.84 21.36 -1.05
CA ALA A 194 -5.69 22.52 -0.94
C ALA A 194 -7.08 22.28 -1.58
N ALA A 195 -8.07 23.10 -1.19
CA ALA A 195 -9.45 22.95 -1.66
C ALA A 195 -9.62 23.05 -3.19
N ASN A 196 -8.72 23.77 -3.86
CA ASN A 196 -8.68 23.93 -5.32
C ASN A 196 -7.87 22.86 -6.04
N PHE A 197 -7.36 21.85 -5.35
CA PHE A 197 -6.62 20.77 -5.98
C PHE A 197 -7.48 20.05 -7.04
N PRO A 198 -6.97 19.83 -8.25
CA PRO A 198 -7.76 19.34 -9.38
C PRO A 198 -8.02 17.82 -9.29
N TRP A 199 -8.96 17.40 -8.44
CA TRP A 199 -9.35 16.00 -8.28
C TRP A 199 -10.44 15.53 -9.26
N ARG A 200 -11.12 16.50 -9.91
CA ARG A 200 -12.21 16.23 -10.84
C ARG A 200 -11.65 15.89 -12.22
N LYS A 201 -12.43 15.12 -12.96
CA LYS A 201 -12.19 14.75 -14.35
C LYS A 201 -13.34 15.25 -15.21
N ASP A 202 -13.04 15.71 -16.40
CA ASP A 202 -14.07 16.13 -17.36
C ASP A 202 -14.92 14.93 -17.79
N GLU A 203 -16.23 15.14 -17.95
CA GLU A 203 -17.16 14.08 -18.37
C GLU A 203 -16.79 13.50 -19.74
N ALA A 204 -16.21 14.29 -20.64
CA ALA A 204 -15.72 13.83 -21.93
C ALA A 204 -14.57 12.82 -21.87
N GLU A 205 -13.85 12.77 -20.75
CA GLU A 205 -12.73 11.86 -20.51
C GLU A 205 -13.13 10.61 -19.70
N PHE A 206 -14.42 10.44 -19.44
CA PHE A 206 -14.94 9.35 -18.62
C PHE A 206 -14.69 7.98 -19.26
N LYS A 207 -14.29 7.02 -18.43
CA LYS A 207 -14.07 5.62 -18.81
C LYS A 207 -14.87 4.70 -17.88
N ASP A 208 -15.94 4.13 -18.39
CA ASP A 208 -16.93 3.32 -17.65
C ASP A 208 -16.35 2.27 -16.72
N ASN A 209 -15.24 1.65 -17.12
CA ASN A 209 -14.67 0.52 -16.38
C ASN A 209 -13.72 0.93 -15.24
N VAL A 210 -13.28 2.19 -15.19
CA VAL A 210 -12.19 2.63 -14.32
C VAL A 210 -12.57 3.81 -13.44
N ASP A 211 -13.38 4.73 -13.98
CA ASP A 211 -13.71 5.98 -13.30
C ASP A 211 -14.95 5.84 -12.41
N ARG A 212 -15.01 6.62 -11.35
CA ARG A 212 -16.12 6.60 -10.40
C ARG A 212 -16.71 8.00 -10.24
N LYS A 213 -18.03 8.06 -10.20
CA LYS A 213 -18.76 9.27 -9.81
C LYS A 213 -18.88 9.31 -8.30
N ILE A 214 -18.39 10.37 -7.70
CA ILE A 214 -18.37 10.53 -6.25
C ILE A 214 -19.03 11.84 -5.84
N ARG A 215 -19.56 11.87 -4.61
CA ARG A 215 -20.16 13.04 -3.98
C ARG A 215 -19.44 13.30 -2.66
N PRO A 216 -18.39 14.11 -2.65
CA PRO A 216 -17.67 14.42 -1.41
C PRO A 216 -18.56 15.17 -0.41
N LEU A 217 -18.28 14.96 0.86
CA LEU A 217 -18.77 15.83 1.91
C LEU A 217 -18.08 17.19 1.80
N LYS A 218 -18.85 18.27 2.02
CA LYS A 218 -18.25 19.60 2.12
C LYS A 218 -17.39 19.71 3.37
N ALA A 219 -16.40 20.58 3.35
CA ALA A 219 -15.62 20.91 4.54
C ALA A 219 -16.54 21.46 5.66
N GLY A 220 -16.16 21.23 6.91
CA GLY A 220 -16.91 21.69 8.08
C GLY A 220 -18.06 20.78 8.53
N ASN A 221 -18.25 19.59 7.91
CA ASN A 221 -19.10 18.57 8.53
C ASN A 221 -18.43 18.02 9.79
N VAL A 222 -19.19 17.89 10.88
CA VAL A 222 -18.69 17.40 12.17
C VAL A 222 -19.34 16.06 12.49
N PHE A 223 -18.52 15.08 12.82
CA PHE A 223 -18.94 13.74 13.24
C PHE A 223 -18.48 13.46 14.65
N LYS A 224 -19.26 12.71 15.39
CA LYS A 224 -18.89 12.19 16.71
C LYS A 224 -18.95 10.67 16.68
N GLY A 225 -17.84 10.04 17.01
CA GLY A 225 -17.70 8.60 17.15
C GLY A 225 -17.11 8.23 18.51
N ARG A 226 -17.03 6.94 18.77
CA ARG A 226 -16.43 6.39 19.98
C ARG A 226 -15.57 5.19 19.60
N ILE A 227 -14.41 5.09 20.23
CA ILE A 227 -13.57 3.91 20.22
C ILE A 227 -13.63 3.35 21.64
N ARG A 228 -14.19 2.15 21.79
CA ARG A 228 -14.17 1.46 23.07
C ARG A 228 -12.94 0.59 23.15
N PHE A 229 -12.34 0.54 24.32
CA PHE A 229 -11.21 -0.34 24.59
C PHE A 229 -11.43 -1.11 25.88
N LYS A 230 -10.80 -2.27 25.99
CA LYS A 230 -10.89 -3.12 27.17
C LYS A 230 -9.55 -3.77 27.47
N ASN A 231 -9.18 -3.75 28.77
CA ASN A 231 -7.99 -4.44 29.27
C ASN A 231 -6.68 -4.04 28.56
N LEU A 232 -6.52 -2.78 28.20
CA LEU A 232 -5.25 -2.23 27.75
C LEU A 232 -4.39 -1.88 28.97
N SER A 233 -3.09 -2.20 28.91
CA SER A 233 -2.11 -1.66 29.87
C SER A 233 -1.91 -0.16 29.64
N GLU A 234 -1.31 0.51 30.60
CA GLU A 234 -1.00 1.94 30.49
C GLU A 234 -0.18 2.26 29.24
N VAL A 235 0.81 1.41 28.93
CA VAL A 235 1.67 1.57 27.75
C VAL A 235 0.89 1.35 26.45
N GLU A 236 0.04 0.33 26.40
CA GLU A 236 -0.80 0.05 25.20
C GLU A 236 -1.84 1.16 24.97
N LEU A 237 -2.46 1.65 26.06
CA LEU A 237 -3.37 2.79 25.95
C LEU A 237 -2.59 4.04 25.55
N GLY A 238 -1.40 4.27 26.09
CA GLY A 238 -0.51 5.34 25.68
C GLY A 238 -0.13 5.29 24.20
N ALA A 239 0.18 4.10 23.67
CA ALA A 239 0.46 3.90 22.25
C ALA A 239 -0.75 4.26 21.37
N LEU A 240 -1.95 3.87 21.78
CA LEU A 240 -3.20 4.22 21.09
C LEU A 240 -3.47 5.74 21.14
N LEU A 241 -3.34 6.33 22.32
CA LEU A 241 -3.58 7.76 22.54
C LEU A 241 -2.57 8.63 21.81
N LYS A 242 -1.33 8.17 21.65
CA LYS A 242 -0.27 8.89 20.93
C LYS A 242 -0.71 9.27 19.51
N VAL A 243 -1.47 8.41 18.84
CA VAL A 243 -1.98 8.69 17.49
C VAL A 243 -2.89 9.92 17.48
N PHE A 244 -3.70 10.12 18.52
CA PHE A 244 -4.66 11.23 18.62
C PHE A 244 -4.08 12.49 19.29
N SER A 245 -2.93 12.35 19.95
CA SER A 245 -2.26 13.41 20.71
C SER A 245 -0.98 13.90 20.03
N LEU A 246 -0.80 13.57 18.76
CA LEU A 246 0.32 14.09 17.99
C LEU A 246 0.27 15.62 17.97
N SER A 247 1.38 16.24 18.32
CA SER A 247 1.56 17.68 18.25
C SER A 247 2.97 18.01 17.73
N ALA A 248 3.08 19.11 17.05
CA ALA A 248 4.36 19.65 16.61
C ALA A 248 4.25 21.18 16.60
N GLU A 249 5.31 21.84 17.06
CA GLU A 249 5.38 23.31 17.05
C GLU A 249 5.18 23.83 15.64
N ASP A 250 4.41 24.89 15.48
CA ASP A 250 4.11 25.56 14.20
C ASP A 250 3.40 24.71 13.12
N ARG A 251 2.87 23.54 13.46
CA ARG A 251 2.14 22.65 12.54
C ARG A 251 0.67 22.53 12.94
N GLU A 252 -0.17 22.32 11.95
CA GLU A 252 -1.56 21.92 12.14
C GLU A 252 -1.75 20.50 11.64
N LEU A 253 -1.77 19.54 12.55
CA LEU A 253 -1.83 18.12 12.20
C LEU A 253 -3.26 17.69 11.92
N CYS A 254 -3.47 17.15 10.72
CA CYS A 254 -4.71 16.58 10.25
C CYS A 254 -4.50 15.14 9.76
N PHE A 255 -5.57 14.36 9.73
CA PHE A 255 -5.55 12.97 9.29
C PHE A 255 -6.24 12.79 7.95
N LYS A 256 -6.10 11.61 7.37
CA LYS A 256 -6.76 11.23 6.12
C LYS A 256 -7.71 10.06 6.34
N ILE A 257 -8.98 10.21 5.98
CA ILE A 257 -9.99 9.16 6.10
C ILE A 257 -10.81 9.02 4.80
N GLY A 258 -11.43 7.88 4.63
CA GLY A 258 -12.37 7.61 3.55
C GLY A 258 -11.73 7.38 2.19
N GLN A 259 -12.54 7.49 1.16
CA GLN A 259 -12.12 7.31 -0.23
C GLN A 259 -11.54 8.61 -0.81
N GLY A 260 -10.81 8.48 -1.92
CA GLY A 260 -10.25 9.64 -2.61
C GLY A 260 -9.04 10.29 -1.93
N LYS A 261 -8.44 9.64 -0.93
CA LYS A 261 -7.24 10.16 -0.24
C LYS A 261 -6.10 10.49 -1.22
N GLY A 262 -5.89 9.64 -2.23
CA GLY A 262 -4.83 9.83 -3.24
C GLY A 262 -5.07 11.00 -4.19
N ILE A 263 -6.29 11.54 -4.25
CA ILE A 263 -6.66 12.71 -5.06
C ILE A 263 -6.99 13.94 -4.19
N GLY A 264 -6.55 13.94 -2.94
CA GLY A 264 -6.62 15.10 -2.04
C GLY A 264 -7.83 15.14 -1.10
N LEU A 265 -8.79 14.22 -1.23
CA LEU A 265 -9.98 14.20 -0.38
C LEU A 265 -9.70 13.60 1.01
N GLY A 266 -10.65 13.76 1.93
CA GLY A 266 -10.69 13.09 3.22
C GLY A 266 -9.77 13.65 4.30
N SER A 267 -9.36 14.92 4.21
CA SER A 267 -8.64 15.58 5.31
C SER A 267 -9.58 15.88 6.47
N ILE A 268 -9.21 15.45 7.68
CA ILE A 268 -10.00 15.64 8.90
C ILE A 268 -9.09 16.08 10.05
N ARG A 269 -9.64 16.87 10.97
CA ARG A 269 -9.07 17.08 12.30
C ARG A 269 -9.82 16.18 13.28
N ILE A 270 -9.10 15.65 14.25
CA ILE A 270 -9.64 14.81 15.30
C ILE A 270 -9.36 15.49 16.65
N ASP A 271 -10.43 15.71 17.42
CA ASP A 271 -10.36 16.16 18.80
C ASP A 271 -10.79 14.97 19.68
N ALA A 272 -9.83 14.36 20.38
CA ALA A 272 -10.06 13.16 21.18
C ALA A 272 -10.16 13.49 22.67
N LYS A 273 -11.01 12.74 23.38
CA LYS A 273 -11.16 12.76 24.84
C LYS A 273 -11.08 11.35 25.37
N LEU A 274 -10.33 11.15 26.43
CA LEU A 274 -10.28 9.88 27.14
C LEU A 274 -11.39 9.84 28.18
N VAL A 275 -12.21 8.80 28.12
CA VAL A 275 -13.24 8.52 29.12
C VAL A 275 -12.97 7.12 29.68
N LEU A 276 -12.79 7.04 30.98
CA LEU A 276 -12.64 5.79 31.71
C LEU A 276 -13.96 5.43 32.37
N VAL A 277 -14.21 4.14 32.47
CA VAL A 277 -15.38 3.58 33.17
C VAL A 277 -14.90 2.91 34.44
N ASP A 278 -15.38 3.34 35.59
CA ASP A 278 -15.16 2.69 36.85
C ASP A 278 -16.33 1.73 37.14
N GLU A 279 -16.16 0.48 36.69
CA GLU A 279 -17.22 -0.52 36.83
C GLU A 279 -17.60 -0.78 38.29
N MET A 280 -16.65 -0.73 39.22
CA MET A 280 -16.93 -0.95 40.65
C MET A 280 -17.82 0.15 41.22
N HIS A 281 -17.48 1.38 40.96
CA HIS A 281 -18.31 2.53 41.36
C HIS A 281 -19.70 2.49 40.71
N GLY A 282 -19.78 2.06 39.46
CA GLY A 282 -21.04 1.86 38.75
C GLY A 282 -21.94 0.78 39.35
N TYR A 283 -21.34 -0.25 39.98
CA TYR A 283 -22.10 -1.28 40.71
C TYR A 283 -22.48 -0.86 42.14
N GLU A 284 -21.66 -0.04 42.80
CA GLU A 284 -21.93 0.48 44.14
C GLU A 284 -23.04 1.53 44.11
N GLU A 285 -23.06 2.35 43.06
CA GLU A 285 -24.06 3.42 42.85
C GLU A 285 -24.76 3.24 41.51
N LEU A 286 -25.79 2.40 41.49
CA LEU A 286 -26.51 2.05 40.24
C LEU A 286 -27.24 3.22 39.59
N PHE A 287 -27.68 4.20 40.40
CA PHE A 287 -28.45 5.33 39.91
C PHE A 287 -27.69 6.63 40.10
N ALA A 288 -27.69 7.47 39.08
CA ALA A 288 -27.18 8.81 39.16
C ALA A 288 -28.14 9.75 39.92
N ALA A 289 -27.68 10.91 40.33
CA ALA A 289 -28.46 11.87 41.09
C ALA A 289 -29.73 12.37 40.38
N ASP A 290 -29.81 12.26 39.06
CA ASP A 290 -30.94 12.55 38.21
C ASP A 290 -31.95 11.40 38.08
N GLY A 291 -31.68 10.26 38.73
CA GLY A 291 -32.49 9.04 38.70
C GLY A 291 -32.25 8.14 37.48
N GLY A 292 -31.32 8.49 36.60
CA GLY A 292 -30.87 7.66 35.51
C GLY A 292 -29.85 6.61 35.93
N TRP A 293 -29.49 5.69 35.05
CA TRP A 293 -28.41 4.73 35.29
C TRP A 293 -27.06 5.45 35.42
N ASN A 294 -26.33 5.15 36.49
CA ASN A 294 -24.96 5.63 36.64
C ASN A 294 -24.05 4.89 35.64
N LYS A 295 -23.50 5.60 34.67
CA LYS A 295 -22.58 5.04 33.68
C LYS A 295 -21.16 4.89 34.23
N ALA A 296 -20.90 5.46 35.41
CA ALA A 296 -19.56 5.51 36.02
C ALA A 296 -18.46 6.03 35.06
N GLU A 297 -18.84 6.81 34.06
CA GLU A 297 -17.94 7.39 33.08
C GLU A 297 -17.28 8.66 33.68
N ARG A 298 -15.97 8.73 33.62
CA ARG A 298 -15.21 9.95 34.00
C ARG A 298 -14.24 10.34 32.88
N GLU A 299 -14.17 11.62 32.55
CA GLU A 299 -13.12 12.18 31.69
C GLU A 299 -11.79 12.10 32.45
N ALA A 300 -10.73 11.65 31.77
CA ALA A 300 -9.41 11.45 32.36
C ALA A 300 -8.33 12.15 31.53
N SER A 301 -7.23 12.56 32.17
CA SER A 301 -6.06 13.02 31.45
C SER A 301 -5.43 11.88 30.65
N MET A 302 -4.85 12.22 29.52
CA MET A 302 -4.08 11.30 28.70
C MET A 302 -2.60 11.25 29.12
N ASP A 303 -2.13 12.20 29.91
CA ASP A 303 -0.71 12.49 30.13
C ASP A 303 0.06 11.32 30.74
N GLU A 304 -0.52 10.63 31.74
CA GLU A 304 0.12 9.48 32.36
C GLU A 304 0.35 8.32 31.40
N TYR A 305 -0.63 8.05 30.52
CA TYR A 305 -0.56 6.99 29.53
C TYR A 305 0.43 7.33 28.42
N LEU A 306 0.38 8.58 27.93
CA LEU A 306 1.35 9.08 26.95
C LEU A 306 2.77 8.98 27.48
N LYS A 307 2.97 9.37 28.75
CA LYS A 307 4.26 9.26 29.42
C LYS A 307 4.71 7.81 29.53
N ALA A 308 3.85 6.89 29.92
CA ALA A 308 4.18 5.47 30.02
C ALA A 308 4.67 4.90 28.69
N PHE A 309 4.05 5.28 27.57
CA PHE A 309 4.51 4.90 26.24
C PHE A 309 5.84 5.58 25.85
N ASP A 310 5.97 6.88 26.11
CA ASP A 310 7.19 7.64 25.80
C ASP A 310 8.40 7.14 26.63
N ASP A 311 8.19 6.68 27.85
CA ASP A 311 9.22 6.05 28.70
C ASP A 311 9.73 4.74 28.08
N ILE A 312 8.87 3.95 27.43
CA ILE A 312 9.29 2.76 26.67
C ILE A 312 10.08 3.15 25.42
N ILE A 313 9.63 4.15 24.68
CA ILE A 313 10.37 4.65 23.51
C ILE A 313 11.75 5.19 23.91
N ALA A 314 11.87 5.79 25.08
CA ALA A 314 13.16 6.28 25.60
C ALA A 314 14.16 5.15 25.90
N GLN A 315 13.68 3.92 26.13
CA GLN A 315 14.52 2.74 26.38
C GLN A 315 15.00 2.03 25.10
N LEU A 316 14.54 2.47 23.91
CA LEU A 316 15.00 1.92 22.65
C LEU A 316 16.51 2.06 22.48
N GLY A 317 17.14 1.06 21.88
CA GLY A 317 18.54 1.13 21.48
C GLY A 317 18.76 2.28 20.47
N LYS A 318 20.00 2.72 20.35
CA LYS A 318 20.34 3.89 19.49
C LYS A 318 19.84 3.77 18.06
N THR A 319 19.94 2.58 17.46
CA THR A 319 19.52 2.32 16.08
C THR A 319 18.00 2.35 15.95
N GLU A 320 17.29 1.68 16.85
CA GLU A 320 15.84 1.62 16.89
C GLU A 320 15.25 3.01 17.16
N ARG A 321 15.86 3.76 18.06
CA ARG A 321 15.45 5.14 18.35
C ARG A 321 15.61 6.04 17.13
N ALA A 322 16.72 5.96 16.43
CA ALA A 322 16.93 6.75 15.20
C ALA A 322 15.87 6.43 14.12
N ARG A 323 15.51 5.15 13.97
CA ARG A 323 14.43 4.73 13.05
C ARG A 323 13.06 5.26 13.49
N TYR A 324 12.77 5.19 14.77
CA TYR A 324 11.53 5.76 15.32
C TYR A 324 11.43 7.26 15.04
N ASP A 325 12.49 8.01 15.33
CA ASP A 325 12.54 9.46 15.13
C ASP A 325 12.36 9.85 13.66
N LEU A 326 12.98 9.13 12.71
CA LEU A 326 12.78 9.31 11.28
C LEU A 326 11.33 9.02 10.86
N SER A 327 10.74 7.96 11.39
CA SER A 327 9.34 7.61 11.10
C SER A 327 8.37 8.65 11.64
N GLN A 328 8.63 9.16 12.85
CA GLN A 328 7.83 10.25 13.45
C GLN A 328 7.95 11.54 12.62
N GLN A 329 9.17 11.90 12.21
CA GLN A 329 9.37 13.08 11.36
C GLN A 329 8.59 12.96 10.05
N ALA A 330 8.70 11.82 9.35
CA ALA A 330 7.97 11.58 8.13
C ALA A 330 6.45 11.62 8.32
N LEU A 331 5.94 11.08 9.44
CA LEU A 331 4.53 11.15 9.80
C LEU A 331 4.06 12.59 10.01
N LEU A 332 4.80 13.36 10.79
CA LEU A 332 4.48 14.77 11.07
C LEU A 332 4.51 15.62 9.79
N ASP A 333 5.46 15.37 8.88
CA ASP A 333 5.53 16.05 7.57
C ASP A 333 4.31 15.73 6.70
N LEU A 334 3.83 14.48 6.73
CA LEU A 334 2.66 14.04 5.96
C LEU A 334 1.34 14.56 6.54
N LEU A 335 1.25 14.76 7.86
CA LEU A 335 0.05 15.19 8.55
C LEU A 335 -0.10 16.71 8.64
N ASP A 336 0.94 17.48 8.30
CA ASP A 336 0.87 18.93 8.40
C ASP A 336 -0.07 19.53 7.35
N TRP A 337 -1.23 20.02 7.82
CA TRP A 337 -2.20 20.68 6.98
C TRP A 337 -1.68 22.00 6.39
N LYS A 338 -0.87 22.76 7.14
CA LYS A 338 -0.30 24.03 6.66
C LYS A 338 0.64 23.86 5.48
N ALA A 339 1.15 22.64 5.26
CA ALA A 339 2.01 22.35 4.10
C ALA A 339 1.34 22.64 2.75
N VAL A 340 -0.02 22.64 2.68
CA VAL A 340 -0.75 22.97 1.44
C VAL A 340 -0.53 24.40 0.95
N GLU A 341 -0.06 25.29 1.82
CA GLU A 341 0.24 26.70 1.53
C GLU A 341 1.67 26.89 0.99
N GLN A 342 2.50 25.86 1.05
CA GLN A 342 3.87 25.93 0.55
C GLN A 342 3.89 26.11 -0.97
N LYS A 343 4.94 26.82 -1.44
CA LYS A 343 5.17 27.02 -2.86
C LYS A 343 5.25 25.67 -3.59
N ASP A 344 4.58 25.58 -4.73
CA ASP A 344 4.57 24.42 -5.62
C ASP A 344 4.13 23.10 -4.98
N TRP A 345 3.44 23.17 -3.82
CA TRP A 345 2.99 21.99 -3.09
C TRP A 345 2.20 21.01 -3.94
N ALA A 346 1.22 21.51 -4.70
CA ALA A 346 0.39 20.67 -5.57
C ALA A 346 1.20 19.95 -6.66
N ALA A 347 2.28 20.56 -7.16
CA ALA A 347 3.17 19.95 -8.15
C ALA A 347 4.04 18.86 -7.52
N ARG A 348 4.59 19.13 -6.33
CA ARG A 348 5.47 18.17 -5.62
C ARG A 348 4.72 16.95 -5.08
N THR A 349 3.44 17.10 -4.75
CA THR A 349 2.60 16.06 -4.12
C THR A 349 1.55 15.49 -5.05
N ARG A 350 1.60 15.84 -6.32
CA ARG A 350 0.67 15.31 -7.33
C ARG A 350 0.79 13.80 -7.47
N GLN A 351 -0.29 13.18 -7.91
CA GLN A 351 -0.28 11.80 -8.29
C GLN A 351 0.67 11.58 -9.47
N MET A 352 1.55 10.59 -9.36
CA MET A 352 2.44 10.22 -10.46
C MET A 352 1.61 9.70 -11.64
N THR A 353 1.79 10.27 -12.81
CA THR A 353 1.15 9.86 -14.05
C THR A 353 2.21 9.36 -15.02
N LEU A 354 1.86 8.35 -15.81
CA LEU A 354 2.62 8.04 -17.01
C LEU A 354 2.21 9.09 -18.05
N GLY A 355 3.16 9.88 -18.51
CA GLY A 355 2.87 10.97 -19.41
C GLY A 355 2.21 10.55 -20.72
N SER A 356 1.45 11.44 -21.31
CA SER A 356 0.91 11.35 -22.66
C SER A 356 1.35 12.57 -23.47
N ASP A 357 1.53 12.47 -24.76
CA ASP A 357 2.13 13.50 -25.66
C ASP A 357 1.49 14.91 -25.63
N LYS A 358 0.49 15.12 -24.80
CA LYS A 358 -0.26 16.37 -24.68
C LYS A 358 -0.05 17.17 -23.40
N ASN A 359 0.81 16.68 -22.49
CA ASN A 359 1.01 17.28 -21.18
C ASN A 359 2.44 17.84 -21.06
N PRO A 360 2.67 19.08 -20.62
CA PRO A 360 4.02 19.66 -20.50
C PRO A 360 4.94 18.91 -19.52
N ASP A 361 4.38 18.09 -18.65
CA ASP A 361 5.12 17.17 -17.81
C ASP A 361 5.74 15.99 -18.59
N GLU A 362 5.44 15.85 -19.87
CA GLU A 362 5.90 14.80 -20.76
C GLU A 362 7.29 14.95 -21.34
N ALA A 363 7.82 16.16 -21.32
CA ALA A 363 9.23 16.38 -21.63
C ALA A 363 10.11 15.53 -20.69
N PHE A 364 9.61 15.29 -19.48
CA PHE A 364 10.15 14.45 -18.47
C PHE A 364 10.13 12.96 -18.81
N ASP A 365 9.02 12.46 -19.39
CA ASP A 365 8.87 11.05 -19.74
C ASP A 365 9.62 10.65 -21.02
N LYS A 366 9.94 11.60 -21.91
CA LYS A 366 10.73 11.32 -23.12
C LYS A 366 12.19 11.03 -22.81
N GLU A 367 12.74 11.63 -21.77
CA GLU A 367 14.10 11.33 -21.31
C GLU A 367 14.16 10.07 -20.45
N VAL A 368 13.11 9.78 -19.70
CA VAL A 368 12.96 8.57 -18.90
C VAL A 368 12.30 7.50 -19.76
N LYS A 369 13.08 6.80 -20.55
CA LYS A 369 12.58 5.61 -21.25
C LYS A 369 12.00 4.66 -20.20
N GLN A 370 10.70 4.55 -20.22
CA GLN A 370 9.70 4.04 -19.27
C GLN A 370 10.08 2.76 -18.48
N PHE A 371 11.08 2.04 -18.94
CA PHE A 371 11.52 0.78 -18.34
C PHE A 371 13.01 0.74 -17.99
N ARG A 372 13.79 1.76 -18.33
CA ARG A 372 15.22 1.78 -18.08
C ARG A 372 15.66 2.67 -16.92
N ASN A 373 14.96 3.81 -16.73
CA ASN A 373 15.26 4.75 -15.64
C ASN A 373 14.00 4.89 -14.80
N ARG A 374 13.87 4.07 -13.78
CA ARG A 374 12.77 4.17 -12.82
C ARG A 374 13.10 5.24 -11.81
N TRP A 375 12.15 6.14 -11.59
CA TRP A 375 12.30 7.19 -10.60
C TRP A 375 12.23 6.64 -9.20
N VAL A 376 13.18 7.05 -8.40
CA VAL A 376 13.14 6.85 -6.96
C VAL A 376 12.21 7.89 -6.36
N LEU A 377 11.18 7.44 -5.63
CA LEU A 377 10.35 8.36 -4.89
C LEU A 377 11.16 9.04 -3.79
N PRO A 378 11.12 10.38 -3.68
CA PRO A 378 11.71 11.06 -2.55
C PRO A 378 11.04 10.63 -1.24
N THR A 379 11.75 10.83 -0.15
CA THR A 379 11.19 10.63 1.21
C THR A 379 10.14 11.72 1.51
N ALA A 380 9.28 11.46 2.48
CA ALA A 380 8.32 12.47 2.92
C ALA A 380 9.01 13.77 3.37
N HIS A 381 10.12 13.63 4.08
CA HIS A 381 10.89 14.78 4.56
C HIS A 381 11.51 15.61 3.42
N GLU A 382 12.04 15.00 2.39
CA GLU A 382 12.57 15.69 1.21
C GLU A 382 11.47 16.49 0.52
N VAL A 383 10.32 15.88 0.22
CA VAL A 383 9.17 16.56 -0.40
C VAL A 383 8.69 17.73 0.46
N TYR A 384 8.62 17.56 1.78
CA TYR A 384 8.16 18.59 2.71
C TYR A 384 9.13 19.77 2.81
N SER A 385 10.44 19.48 2.85
CA SER A 385 11.50 20.50 3.05
C SER A 385 11.81 21.33 1.81
N GLU A 386 11.65 20.80 0.59
CA GLU A 386 11.91 21.55 -0.65
C GLU A 386 11.16 22.87 -0.73
N GLY A 387 9.95 22.98 -0.16
CA GLY A 387 9.13 24.19 -0.16
C GLY A 387 9.54 25.23 0.88
N LYS A 388 10.41 24.90 1.83
CA LYS A 388 10.81 25.82 2.91
C LYS A 388 12.01 26.69 2.55
N GLY A 389 12.59 26.49 1.34
CA GLY A 389 13.77 27.20 0.89
C GLY A 389 15.02 26.75 1.65
N LYS A 390 16.09 26.43 0.93
CA LYS A 390 17.42 26.28 1.55
C LYS A 390 17.93 27.61 2.05
#